data_e96d90a65b53f085e9e3bf1f49e5fe79
#
_entry.id   e96d90a65b53f085e9e3bf1f49e5fe79
#
_cell.length_a   1.000
_cell.length_b   1.000
_cell.length_c   1.000
_cell.angle_alpha   90.00
_cell.angle_beta   90.00
_cell.angle_gamma   90.00
#
_symmetry.space_group_name_H-M   'P 1'
#
loop_
_entity.id
_entity.type
_entity.pdbx_description
1 polymer ?
#
loop_
_entity_poly.entity_id
_entity_poly.type
_entity_poly.pdbx_seq_one_letter_code
_entity_poly.pdbx_strand_id
1 'polypeptide(L)'
;FQGFQGFTGYTGFQGFTGFQGVAGGITQKISLNGGNYIWNDDTSTNYPTRDLIRGFTYYIDIELNSTHPIRLQSTEGVDGTLYGEGLSHSDGTTGTSAASNKQTGRWSWTIPFDAPDKLYYRCQYHNSMKGELNIVNVTGPQGFTGYTGFQGFQGTQGAGFQGPTGYQGLRGDDTDFQNLSSTSGEAAQTDLRNIGSGRIKFAG
;
A
#
# COMPACT_ATOMS: atom_id res chain seq x y z
N PHE A 1 45.97 31.17 -21.97
CA PHE A 1 45.45 29.86 -22.36
C PHE A 1 44.20 29.58 -21.50
N GLN A 2 43.05 29.46 -22.14
CA GLN A 2 41.78 29.19 -21.48
C GLN A 2 41.68 27.67 -21.37
N GLY A 3 41.52 27.15 -20.14
CA GLY A 3 41.35 25.71 -19.88
C GLY A 3 40.07 25.16 -20.52
N PHE A 4 40.07 23.89 -20.93
CA PHE A 4 38.91 23.23 -21.51
C PHE A 4 37.80 23.12 -20.46
N GLN A 5 36.58 23.42 -20.89
CA GLN A 5 35.37 23.28 -20.08
C GLN A 5 35.14 21.80 -19.79
N GLY A 6 34.92 21.43 -18.53
CA GLY A 6 34.60 20.04 -18.12
C GLY A 6 33.33 19.55 -18.76
N PHE A 7 33.26 18.24 -19.02
CA PHE A 7 32.03 17.57 -19.55
C PHE A 7 30.90 17.65 -18.55
N THR A 8 29.72 17.93 -19.07
CA THR A 8 28.47 17.86 -18.29
C THR A 8 28.24 16.41 -17.83
N GLY A 9 27.97 16.20 -16.52
CA GLY A 9 27.65 14.87 -15.99
C GLY A 9 26.42 14.26 -16.65
N TYR A 10 26.39 12.92 -16.76
CA TYR A 10 25.23 12.19 -17.30
C TYR A 10 24.04 12.35 -16.37
N THR A 11 22.85 12.52 -16.97
CA THR A 11 21.58 12.49 -16.25
C THR A 11 21.41 11.10 -15.63
N GLY A 12 21.06 11.01 -14.35
CA GLY A 12 20.76 9.75 -13.68
C GLY A 12 19.66 8.98 -14.39
N PHE A 13 19.73 7.65 -14.37
CA PHE A 13 18.66 6.81 -14.93
C PHE A 13 17.37 7.01 -14.15
N GLN A 14 16.24 7.12 -14.88
CA GLN A 14 14.91 7.15 -14.29
C GLN A 14 14.68 5.82 -13.56
N GLY A 15 14.17 5.89 -12.32
CA GLY A 15 13.81 4.70 -11.55
C GLY A 15 12.81 3.83 -12.30
N PHE A 16 12.90 2.51 -12.12
CA PHE A 16 11.94 1.58 -12.70
C PHE A 16 10.53 1.87 -12.19
N THR A 17 9.54 1.83 -13.10
CA THR A 17 8.14 1.85 -12.74
C THR A 17 7.85 0.63 -11.86
N GLY A 18 7.20 0.83 -10.69
CA GLY A 18 6.80 -0.28 -9.83
C GLY A 18 5.98 -1.30 -10.60
N PHE A 19 6.09 -2.57 -10.23
CA PHE A 19 5.29 -3.64 -10.85
C PHE A 19 3.81 -3.32 -10.66
N GLN A 20 3.06 -3.37 -11.78
CA GLN A 20 1.60 -3.31 -11.72
C GLN A 20 1.11 -4.56 -10.98
N GLY A 21 0.27 -4.38 -9.95
CA GLY A 21 -0.34 -5.48 -9.22
C GLY A 21 -1.07 -6.41 -10.19
N VAL A 22 -1.00 -7.71 -9.92
CA VAL A 22 -1.68 -8.73 -10.74
C VAL A 22 -3.17 -8.41 -10.76
N ALA A 23 -3.76 -8.30 -11.94
CA ALA A 23 -5.21 -8.24 -12.11
C ALA A 23 -5.79 -9.63 -11.80
N GLY A 24 -6.09 -9.87 -10.53
CA GLY A 24 -6.65 -11.13 -10.06
C GLY A 24 -6.81 -11.07 -8.54
N GLY A 25 -8.02 -11.29 -8.04
CA GLY A 25 -8.27 -11.30 -6.60
C GLY A 25 -7.78 -12.61 -5.97
N ILE A 26 -7.48 -12.54 -4.69
CA ILE A 26 -7.12 -13.70 -3.87
C ILE A 26 -8.40 -14.42 -3.45
N THR A 27 -8.56 -15.69 -3.86
CA THR A 27 -9.72 -16.49 -3.43
C THR A 27 -9.45 -17.10 -2.06
N GLN A 28 -10.42 -16.97 -1.17
CA GLN A 28 -10.46 -17.54 0.18
C GLN A 28 -11.81 -18.23 0.37
N LYS A 29 -11.91 -19.09 1.36
CA LYS A 29 -13.17 -19.71 1.75
C LYS A 29 -13.36 -19.62 3.25
N ILE A 30 -14.60 -19.35 3.69
CA ILE A 30 -15.01 -19.49 5.08
C ILE A 30 -16.12 -20.54 5.18
N SER A 31 -15.95 -21.51 6.06
CA SER A 31 -16.85 -22.64 6.25
C SER A 31 -16.97 -22.99 7.73
N LEU A 32 -17.69 -24.07 8.06
CA LEU A 32 -17.90 -24.53 9.42
C LEU A 32 -17.23 -25.87 9.68
N ASN A 33 -16.59 -26.00 10.83
CA ASN A 33 -16.13 -27.26 11.40
C ASN A 33 -16.65 -27.38 12.84
N GLY A 34 -17.56 -28.31 13.08
CA GLY A 34 -18.17 -28.49 14.41
C GLY A 34 -18.89 -27.25 14.94
N GLY A 35 -19.44 -26.41 14.05
CA GLY A 35 -20.07 -25.14 14.42
C GLY A 35 -19.12 -23.95 14.55
N ASN A 36 -17.81 -24.13 14.34
CA ASN A 36 -16.82 -23.06 14.41
C ASN A 36 -16.45 -22.59 13.00
N TYR A 37 -16.16 -21.31 12.83
CA TYR A 37 -15.63 -20.80 11.57
C TYR A 37 -14.20 -21.27 11.35
N ILE A 38 -13.96 -21.78 10.17
CA ILE A 38 -12.63 -22.12 9.66
C ILE A 38 -12.41 -21.43 8.31
N TRP A 39 -11.16 -21.25 7.94
CA TRP A 39 -10.77 -20.66 6.66
C TRP A 39 -10.00 -21.67 5.81
N ASN A 40 -10.35 -21.69 4.51
CA ASN A 40 -9.68 -22.55 3.50
C ASN A 40 -9.62 -24.03 3.89
N ASP A 41 -10.70 -24.51 4.54
CA ASP A 41 -10.84 -25.89 5.04
C ASP A 41 -9.75 -26.32 6.05
N ASP A 42 -9.03 -25.36 6.64
CA ASP A 42 -8.09 -25.64 7.72
C ASP A 42 -8.85 -25.91 9.03
N THR A 43 -8.95 -27.16 9.39
CA THR A 43 -9.62 -27.61 10.62
C THR A 43 -8.71 -27.55 11.86
N SER A 44 -7.47 -27.15 11.72
CA SER A 44 -6.50 -27.07 12.84
C SER A 44 -6.76 -25.90 13.76
N THR A 45 -7.37 -24.84 13.23
CA THR A 45 -7.61 -23.58 13.96
C THR A 45 -9.03 -23.08 13.75
N ASN A 46 -9.75 -22.90 14.86
CA ASN A 46 -11.06 -22.23 14.87
C ASN A 46 -10.87 -20.72 14.99
N TYR A 47 -11.65 -19.96 14.21
CA TYR A 47 -11.64 -18.49 14.23
C TYR A 47 -10.24 -17.89 13.99
N PRO A 48 -9.48 -18.34 12.97
CA PRO A 48 -8.12 -17.86 12.79
C PRO A 48 -8.08 -16.36 12.49
N THR A 49 -7.09 -15.68 13.04
CA THR A 49 -6.75 -14.32 12.59
C THR A 49 -6.19 -14.39 11.17
N ARG A 50 -6.64 -13.48 10.30
CA ARG A 50 -6.21 -13.41 8.89
C ARG A 50 -5.61 -12.04 8.60
N ASP A 51 -4.47 -12.06 7.93
CA ASP A 51 -3.85 -10.84 7.41
C ASP A 51 -4.34 -10.59 5.99
N LEU A 52 -4.92 -9.42 5.76
CA LEU A 52 -5.43 -8.99 4.47
C LEU A 52 -4.78 -7.67 4.07
N ILE A 53 -4.51 -7.50 2.80
CA ILE A 53 -3.69 -6.40 2.28
C ILE A 53 -4.57 -5.29 1.71
N ARG A 54 -4.34 -4.04 2.10
CA ARG A 54 -5.00 -2.87 1.51
C ARG A 54 -4.76 -2.77 0.02
N GLY A 55 -5.77 -2.34 -0.72
CA GLY A 55 -5.72 -2.21 -2.16
C GLY A 55 -5.88 -3.53 -2.93
N PHE A 56 -5.86 -4.69 -2.25
CA PHE A 56 -6.08 -5.98 -2.88
C PHE A 56 -7.56 -6.35 -2.89
N THR A 57 -7.94 -7.13 -3.92
CA THR A 57 -9.28 -7.71 -4.02
C THR A 57 -9.26 -9.14 -3.51
N TYR A 58 -10.18 -9.45 -2.61
CA TYR A 58 -10.42 -10.79 -2.08
C TYR A 58 -11.78 -11.30 -2.54
N TYR A 59 -11.82 -12.53 -2.99
CA TYR A 59 -13.04 -13.29 -3.25
C TYR A 59 -13.19 -14.33 -2.14
N ILE A 60 -14.17 -14.13 -1.24
CA ILE A 60 -14.35 -14.99 -0.08
C ILE A 60 -15.64 -15.79 -0.27
N ASP A 61 -15.48 -17.06 -0.56
CA ASP A 61 -16.60 -18.00 -0.65
C ASP A 61 -17.14 -18.28 0.75
N ILE A 62 -18.45 -18.13 0.90
CA ILE A 62 -19.17 -18.30 2.17
C ILE A 62 -19.98 -19.60 2.10
N GLU A 63 -19.60 -20.58 2.91
CA GLU A 63 -20.27 -21.89 3.01
C GLU A 63 -20.72 -22.14 4.45
N LEU A 64 -21.74 -21.44 4.87
CA LEU A 64 -22.27 -21.47 6.24
C LEU A 64 -23.73 -21.95 6.24
N ASN A 65 -24.32 -22.05 7.41
CA ASN A 65 -25.71 -22.41 7.58
C ASN A 65 -26.53 -21.28 8.23
N SER A 66 -27.85 -21.48 8.33
CA SER A 66 -28.78 -20.47 8.86
C SER A 66 -28.58 -20.16 10.34
N THR A 67 -27.93 -21.03 11.10
CA THR A 67 -27.64 -20.83 12.52
C THR A 67 -26.42 -19.99 12.77
N HIS A 68 -25.52 -19.86 11.76
CA HIS A 68 -24.24 -19.15 11.89
C HIS A 68 -23.98 -18.19 10.73
N PRO A 69 -24.87 -17.21 10.46
CA PRO A 69 -24.62 -16.22 9.43
C PRO A 69 -23.48 -15.30 9.84
N ILE A 70 -22.59 -15.00 8.87
CA ILE A 70 -21.42 -14.16 9.09
C ILE A 70 -21.74 -12.67 8.95
N ARG A 71 -21.05 -11.86 9.74
CA ARG A 71 -21.00 -10.39 9.65
C ARG A 71 -19.55 -9.92 9.57
N LEU A 72 -19.32 -8.82 8.87
CA LEU A 72 -18.08 -8.09 8.88
C LEU A 72 -18.28 -6.77 9.63
N GLN A 73 -17.41 -6.50 10.61
CA GLN A 73 -17.58 -5.38 11.54
C GLN A 73 -16.26 -4.64 11.80
N SER A 74 -16.35 -3.34 12.08
CA SER A 74 -15.22 -2.52 12.51
C SER A 74 -15.05 -2.47 14.02
N THR A 75 -16.08 -2.83 14.78
CA THR A 75 -16.00 -2.89 16.25
C THR A 75 -16.35 -4.30 16.74
N GLU A 76 -15.72 -4.69 17.85
CA GLU A 76 -15.98 -5.96 18.51
C GLU A 76 -17.36 -5.95 19.19
N GLY A 77 -18.00 -7.11 19.30
CA GLY A 77 -19.27 -7.27 19.99
C GLY A 77 -20.41 -7.70 19.06
N VAL A 78 -21.51 -8.26 19.64
CA VAL A 78 -22.66 -8.76 18.85
C VAL A 78 -23.35 -7.66 18.05
N ASP A 79 -23.40 -6.46 18.59
CA ASP A 79 -24.00 -5.29 17.95
C ASP A 79 -22.94 -4.32 17.40
N GLY A 80 -21.78 -4.86 17.06
CA GLY A 80 -20.69 -4.07 16.51
C GLY A 80 -21.06 -3.41 15.18
N THR A 81 -20.39 -2.31 14.88
CA THR A 81 -20.62 -1.53 13.65
C THR A 81 -20.24 -2.34 12.41
N LEU A 82 -21.19 -2.55 11.50
CA LEU A 82 -20.93 -3.21 10.23
C LEU A 82 -19.92 -2.41 9.40
N TYR A 83 -18.99 -3.12 8.77
CA TYR A 83 -18.03 -2.56 7.85
C TYR A 83 -18.28 -3.12 6.45
N GLY A 84 -18.54 -2.26 5.48
CA GLY A 84 -18.88 -2.70 4.12
C GLY A 84 -18.19 -1.92 3.02
N GLU A 85 -17.22 -1.06 3.34
CA GLU A 85 -16.54 -0.28 2.31
C GLU A 85 -15.74 -1.18 1.36
N GLY A 86 -15.95 -0.98 0.06
CA GLY A 86 -15.37 -1.81 -0.99
C GLY A 86 -15.94 -3.23 -1.09
N LEU A 87 -16.97 -3.58 -0.31
CA LEU A 87 -17.55 -4.91 -0.24
C LEU A 87 -18.82 -5.03 -1.08
N SER A 88 -18.92 -6.12 -1.83
CA SER A 88 -20.13 -6.60 -2.50
C SER A 88 -20.33 -8.08 -2.24
N HIS A 89 -21.56 -8.55 -2.43
CA HIS A 89 -21.92 -9.95 -2.29
C HIS A 89 -22.65 -10.46 -3.55
N SER A 90 -22.53 -11.74 -3.83
CA SER A 90 -23.10 -12.38 -5.02
C SER A 90 -24.63 -12.36 -5.10
N ASP A 91 -25.32 -12.00 -4.02
CA ASP A 91 -26.77 -11.75 -4.01
C ASP A 91 -27.16 -10.35 -4.53
N GLY A 92 -26.18 -9.55 -4.97
CA GLY A 92 -26.36 -8.20 -5.49
C GLY A 92 -26.29 -7.10 -4.41
N THR A 93 -26.14 -7.44 -3.14
CA THR A 93 -25.98 -6.43 -2.07
C THR A 93 -24.58 -5.85 -2.04
N THR A 94 -24.44 -4.61 -1.59
CA THR A 94 -23.16 -3.90 -1.44
C THR A 94 -23.07 -3.22 -0.08
N GLY A 95 -21.87 -2.80 0.30
CA GLY A 95 -21.64 -2.06 1.53
C GLY A 95 -22.04 -2.83 2.78
N THR A 96 -22.65 -2.16 3.75
CA THR A 96 -23.07 -2.78 5.02
C THR A 96 -24.14 -3.86 4.83
N SER A 97 -24.94 -3.81 3.78
CA SER A 97 -25.88 -4.88 3.43
C SER A 97 -25.16 -6.15 2.97
N ALA A 98 -24.04 -6.03 2.28
CA ALA A 98 -23.17 -7.17 1.95
C ALA A 98 -22.44 -7.72 3.18
N ALA A 99 -22.12 -6.86 4.15
CA ALA A 99 -21.43 -7.21 5.39
C ALA A 99 -22.35 -7.89 6.42
N SER A 100 -23.65 -7.99 6.16
CA SER A 100 -24.64 -8.41 7.15
C SER A 100 -25.23 -9.78 6.81
N ASN A 101 -25.17 -10.69 7.76
CA ASN A 101 -25.95 -11.94 7.82
C ASN A 101 -25.84 -12.86 6.60
N LYS A 102 -24.64 -12.98 6.03
CA LYS A 102 -24.43 -13.86 4.88
C LYS A 102 -24.22 -15.31 5.32
N GLN A 103 -24.80 -16.23 4.59
CA GLN A 103 -24.75 -17.67 4.89
C GLN A 103 -24.09 -18.44 3.75
N THR A 104 -24.30 -18.00 2.52
CA THR A 104 -23.79 -18.64 1.31
C THR A 104 -23.47 -17.56 0.29
N GLY A 105 -22.71 -17.93 -0.75
CA GLY A 105 -22.35 -17.03 -1.82
C GLY A 105 -20.91 -16.53 -1.70
N ARG A 106 -20.64 -15.39 -2.28
CA ARG A 106 -19.28 -14.85 -2.35
C ARG A 106 -19.25 -13.38 -1.97
N TRP A 107 -18.39 -13.02 -1.05
CA TRP A 107 -17.92 -11.64 -0.92
C TRP A 107 -16.86 -11.35 -1.98
N SER A 108 -17.03 -10.24 -2.70
CA SER A 108 -16.00 -9.61 -3.52
C SER A 108 -15.64 -8.31 -2.83
N TRP A 109 -14.42 -8.26 -2.30
CA TRP A 109 -14.01 -7.17 -1.42
C TRP A 109 -12.67 -6.60 -1.87
N THR A 110 -12.69 -5.37 -2.39
CA THR A 110 -11.47 -4.58 -2.59
C THR A 110 -11.25 -3.75 -1.35
N ILE A 111 -10.21 -4.08 -0.59
CA ILE A 111 -9.94 -3.42 0.70
C ILE A 111 -9.48 -1.99 0.45
N PRO A 112 -10.19 -0.97 0.95
CA PRO A 112 -9.79 0.42 0.80
C PRO A 112 -8.44 0.72 1.46
N PHE A 113 -7.71 1.71 0.95
CA PHE A 113 -6.43 2.11 1.55
C PHE A 113 -6.60 2.77 2.93
N ASP A 114 -7.76 3.32 3.22
CA ASP A 114 -8.15 3.94 4.48
C ASP A 114 -8.95 3.00 5.41
N ALA A 115 -9.05 1.70 5.06
CA ALA A 115 -9.70 0.72 5.92
C ALA A 115 -9.04 0.70 7.31
N PRO A 116 -9.81 0.44 8.40
CA PRO A 116 -9.23 0.26 9.73
C PRO A 116 -8.17 -0.85 9.76
N ASP A 117 -7.16 -0.72 10.62
CA ASP A 117 -6.09 -1.74 10.76
C ASP A 117 -6.63 -3.09 11.25
N LYS A 118 -7.76 -3.08 11.95
CA LYS A 118 -8.41 -4.27 12.46
C LYS A 118 -9.90 -4.26 12.17
N LEU A 119 -10.38 -5.39 11.66
CA LEU A 119 -11.78 -5.71 11.45
C LEU A 119 -12.10 -7.07 12.08
N TYR A 120 -13.37 -7.38 12.18
CA TYR A 120 -13.85 -8.61 12.80
C TYR A 120 -14.84 -9.31 11.89
N TYR A 121 -14.65 -10.61 11.67
CA TYR A 121 -15.68 -11.48 11.14
C TYR A 121 -16.32 -12.27 12.28
N ARG A 122 -17.62 -12.38 12.29
CA ARG A 122 -18.31 -13.02 13.41
C ARG A 122 -19.68 -13.55 13.03
N CYS A 123 -20.18 -14.45 13.86
CA CYS A 123 -21.56 -14.89 13.81
C CYS A 123 -22.50 -13.79 14.35
N GLN A 124 -23.64 -13.60 13.69
CA GLN A 124 -24.66 -12.68 14.17
C GLN A 124 -25.22 -13.08 15.53
N TYR A 125 -25.39 -14.38 15.78
CA TYR A 125 -26.12 -14.87 16.93
C TYR A 125 -25.26 -15.31 18.11
N HIS A 126 -23.99 -15.67 17.87
CA HIS A 126 -23.12 -16.25 18.88
C HIS A 126 -21.91 -15.34 19.17
N ASN A 127 -21.86 -14.84 20.40
CA ASN A 127 -20.82 -13.90 20.80
C ASN A 127 -19.40 -14.48 20.76
N SER A 128 -19.25 -15.77 21.06
CA SER A 128 -17.96 -16.47 21.03
C SER A 128 -17.44 -16.78 19.62
N MET A 129 -18.34 -16.77 18.60
CA MET A 129 -17.97 -17.10 17.22
C MET A 129 -17.47 -15.86 16.49
N LYS A 130 -16.21 -15.54 16.70
CA LYS A 130 -15.55 -14.37 16.08
C LYS A 130 -14.09 -14.64 15.79
N GLY A 131 -13.56 -14.00 14.78
CA GLY A 131 -12.13 -13.92 14.47
C GLY A 131 -11.76 -12.52 13.99
N GLU A 132 -10.48 -12.28 13.89
CA GLU A 132 -9.91 -10.99 13.55
C GLU A 132 -9.37 -10.98 12.12
N LEU A 133 -9.49 -9.83 11.47
CA LEU A 133 -8.84 -9.52 10.20
C LEU A 133 -7.88 -8.36 10.46
N ASN A 134 -6.58 -8.61 10.35
CA ASN A 134 -5.57 -7.55 10.35
C ASN A 134 -5.47 -6.99 8.95
N ILE A 135 -5.67 -5.70 8.79
CA ILE A 135 -5.56 -5.02 7.50
C ILE A 135 -4.19 -4.38 7.43
N VAL A 136 -3.33 -4.96 6.61
CA VAL A 136 -1.91 -4.60 6.53
C VAL A 136 -1.58 -3.86 5.23
N ASN A 137 -0.53 -3.05 5.26
CA ASN A 137 0.04 -2.44 4.06
C ASN A 137 1.05 -3.39 3.41
N VAL A 138 1.09 -3.40 2.08
CA VAL A 138 2.24 -4.00 1.39
C VAL A 138 3.43 -3.08 1.60
N THR A 139 4.42 -3.56 2.30
CA THR A 139 5.74 -2.92 2.24
C THR A 139 6.37 -3.36 0.92
N GLY A 140 6.43 -2.48 -0.07
CA GLY A 140 7.16 -2.75 -1.30
C GLY A 140 8.63 -3.05 -0.97
N PRO A 141 9.34 -3.80 -1.83
CA PRO A 141 10.78 -3.95 -1.66
C PRO A 141 11.40 -2.56 -1.65
N GLN A 142 12.33 -2.34 -0.71
CA GLN A 142 13.06 -1.09 -0.63
C GLN A 142 13.69 -0.81 -2.01
N GLY A 143 13.48 0.39 -2.54
CA GLY A 143 14.09 0.80 -3.79
C GLY A 143 15.61 0.61 -3.75
N PHE A 144 16.19 0.22 -4.87
CA PHE A 144 17.64 0.09 -4.95
C PHE A 144 18.30 1.41 -4.57
N THR A 145 19.33 1.34 -3.74
CA THR A 145 20.17 2.50 -3.45
C THR A 145 20.75 3.02 -4.76
N GLY A 146 20.55 4.29 -5.07
CA GLY A 146 21.08 4.89 -6.28
C GLY A 146 22.59 4.67 -6.37
N TYR A 147 23.10 4.45 -7.58
CA TYR A 147 24.53 4.31 -7.79
C TYR A 147 25.23 5.58 -7.31
N THR A 148 26.32 5.41 -6.57
CA THR A 148 27.22 6.51 -6.24
C THR A 148 27.73 7.12 -7.56
N GLY A 149 27.52 8.43 -7.75
CA GLY A 149 28.03 9.12 -8.94
C GLY A 149 29.53 8.86 -9.12
N PHE A 150 29.97 8.72 -10.36
CA PHE A 150 31.38 8.55 -10.64
C PHE A 150 32.14 9.75 -10.07
N GLN A 151 33.24 9.45 -9.37
CA GLN A 151 34.17 10.50 -8.94
C GLN A 151 34.67 11.24 -10.19
N GLY A 152 34.55 12.55 -10.20
CA GLY A 152 35.04 13.37 -11.31
C GLY A 152 36.54 13.08 -11.58
N PHE A 153 36.91 13.02 -12.84
CA PHE A 153 38.29 12.83 -13.20
C PHE A 153 39.16 13.93 -12.57
N GLN A 154 40.24 13.52 -11.91
CA GLN A 154 41.22 14.46 -11.40
C GLN A 154 41.81 15.21 -12.62
N GLY A 155 41.63 16.52 -12.64
CA GLY A 155 42.19 17.34 -13.70
C GLY A 155 43.71 17.12 -13.82
N THR A 156 44.24 17.06 -15.05
CA THR A 156 45.68 17.04 -15.29
C THR A 156 46.27 18.25 -14.59
N GLN A 157 47.33 18.01 -13.83
CA GLN A 157 48.04 19.03 -13.07
C GLN A 157 48.58 20.11 -14.04
N GLY A 158 47.77 21.13 -14.25
CA GLY A 158 48.17 22.37 -14.90
C GLY A 158 48.67 23.33 -13.84
N ALA A 159 49.69 24.06 -14.11
CA ALA A 159 50.28 25.01 -13.19
C ALA A 159 49.18 25.99 -12.66
N GLY A 160 48.70 25.79 -11.46
CA GLY A 160 48.14 26.84 -10.64
C GLY A 160 46.61 26.90 -10.45
N PHE A 161 45.76 26.02 -11.02
CA PHE A 161 44.32 26.09 -10.72
C PHE A 161 43.72 24.70 -10.44
N GLN A 162 43.25 24.52 -9.22
CA GLN A 162 42.48 23.35 -8.81
C GLN A 162 41.05 23.50 -9.33
N GLY A 163 40.58 22.55 -10.14
CA GLY A 163 39.21 22.56 -10.60
C GLY A 163 38.21 22.39 -9.45
N PRO A 164 36.99 22.89 -9.59
CA PRO A 164 35.96 22.73 -8.56
C PRO A 164 35.63 21.25 -8.33
N THR A 165 35.48 20.88 -7.07
CA THR A 165 35.08 19.53 -6.63
C THR A 165 33.73 19.19 -7.26
N GLY A 166 33.59 18.03 -7.88
CA GLY A 166 32.32 17.56 -8.45
C GLY A 166 31.25 17.50 -7.37
N TYR A 167 30.00 17.79 -7.77
CA TYR A 167 28.85 17.72 -6.86
C TYR A 167 28.59 16.28 -6.45
N GLN A 168 28.34 16.10 -5.16
CA GLN A 168 27.94 14.81 -4.62
C GLN A 168 26.50 14.51 -5.10
N GLY A 169 26.26 13.32 -5.63
CA GLY A 169 24.92 12.89 -6.05
C GLY A 169 23.96 12.88 -4.85
N LEU A 170 22.71 13.24 -5.09
CA LEU A 170 21.65 13.19 -4.08
C LEU A 170 21.42 11.75 -3.63
N ARG A 171 21.25 11.54 -2.35
CA ARG A 171 20.88 10.25 -1.76
C ARG A 171 19.49 9.86 -2.25
N GLY A 172 19.32 8.63 -2.70
CA GLY A 172 18.06 8.13 -3.26
C GLY A 172 16.93 7.90 -2.25
N ASP A 173 17.16 8.16 -0.97
CA ASP A 173 16.18 8.01 0.13
C ASP A 173 15.72 9.34 0.72
N ASP A 174 16.17 10.47 0.15
CA ASP A 174 15.76 11.77 0.66
C ASP A 174 14.37 12.12 0.13
N THR A 175 13.35 11.87 0.93
CA THR A 175 11.95 12.27 0.66
C THR A 175 11.73 13.76 0.96
N ASP A 176 12.76 14.47 1.37
CA ASP A 176 12.69 15.89 1.66
C ASP A 176 13.05 16.73 0.43
N PHE A 177 12.03 17.06 -0.35
CA PHE A 177 12.14 17.97 -1.49
C PHE A 177 12.52 19.42 -1.11
N GLN A 178 12.81 19.70 0.14
CA GLN A 178 13.16 21.04 0.60
C GLN A 178 14.57 21.49 0.16
N ASN A 179 15.42 20.57 -0.28
CA ASN A 179 16.79 20.86 -0.72
C ASN A 179 16.96 21.05 -2.23
N LEU A 180 15.87 21.14 -2.99
CA LEU A 180 15.93 21.54 -4.39
C LEU A 180 16.04 23.06 -4.53
N SER A 181 17.00 23.69 -3.84
CA SER A 181 17.39 25.05 -4.16
C SER A 181 18.43 25.01 -5.27
N SER A 182 18.05 25.42 -6.46
CA SER A 182 19.04 25.68 -7.51
C SER A 182 19.89 26.86 -7.07
N THR A 183 21.19 26.67 -6.98
CA THR A 183 22.19 27.73 -6.74
C THR A 183 22.49 28.58 -7.99
N SER A 184 21.74 28.38 -9.07
CA SER A 184 21.80 29.26 -10.25
C SER A 184 20.57 30.18 -10.19
N GLY A 185 20.82 31.46 -10.01
CA GLY A 185 19.79 32.49 -9.90
C GLY A 185 18.70 32.34 -10.96
N GLU A 186 17.47 32.73 -10.59
CA GLU A 186 16.26 32.71 -11.40
C GLU A 186 15.68 31.31 -11.71
N ALA A 187 15.60 30.43 -10.72
CA ALA A 187 14.61 29.38 -10.77
C ALA A 187 13.27 29.96 -10.28
N ALA A 188 12.23 29.82 -11.08
CA ALA A 188 10.88 30.06 -10.65
C ALA A 188 10.67 29.37 -9.30
N GLN A 189 10.41 30.14 -8.26
CA GLN A 189 10.02 29.60 -6.96
C GLN A 189 8.67 28.88 -7.15
N THR A 190 8.75 27.60 -7.41
CA THR A 190 7.57 26.74 -7.31
C THR A 190 7.28 26.65 -5.84
N ASP A 191 6.28 27.37 -5.38
CA ASP A 191 5.85 27.35 -4.00
C ASP A 191 5.25 25.98 -3.66
N LEU A 192 6.07 25.09 -3.15
CA LEU A 192 5.65 23.75 -2.69
C LEU A 192 4.99 23.80 -1.30
N ARG A 193 4.56 25.00 -0.85
CA ARG A 193 3.93 25.20 0.44
C ARG A 193 2.50 24.66 0.51
N ASN A 194 2.21 23.52 0.01
CA ASN A 194 0.95 22.84 0.35
C ASN A 194 0.91 21.39 -0.09
N ILE A 195 1.84 20.58 0.40
CA ILE A 195 1.70 19.13 0.30
C ILE A 195 1.04 18.60 1.56
N GLY A 196 -0.10 19.19 1.89
CA GLY A 196 -1.03 18.60 2.85
C GLY A 196 -2.17 17.99 2.08
N SER A 197 -2.03 16.79 1.56
CA SER A 197 -3.07 15.92 0.97
C SER A 197 -2.67 15.25 -0.35
N GLY A 198 -1.39 14.96 -0.56
CA GLY A 198 -0.98 14.03 -1.63
C GLY A 198 -1.29 14.43 -3.07
N ARG A 199 -1.45 15.72 -3.39
CA ARG A 199 -1.63 16.20 -4.76
C ARG A 199 -0.57 17.21 -5.14
N ILE A 200 0.27 16.85 -6.09
CA ILE A 200 1.16 17.80 -6.79
C ILE A 200 0.32 18.54 -7.84
N LYS A 201 0.17 19.85 -7.70
CA LYS A 201 -0.39 20.71 -8.76
C LYS A 201 0.77 21.37 -9.47
N PHE A 202 0.89 21.13 -10.75
CA PHE A 202 1.75 21.93 -11.63
C PHE A 202 0.94 23.13 -12.12
N ALA A 203 1.44 24.34 -11.88
CA ALA A 203 0.95 25.54 -12.53
C ALA A 203 1.74 25.74 -13.82
N GLY A 204 1.03 25.80 -14.94
CA GLY A 204 1.57 26.15 -16.26
C GLY A 204 1.78 27.67 -16.40
#